data_b1db0e8a73ee4da56191d0d863ef9737
#
_entry.id   b1db0e8a73ee4da56191d0d863ef9737
#
_cell.length_a   1.000
_cell.length_b   1.000
_cell.length_c   1.000
_cell.angle_alpha   90.00
_cell.angle_beta   90.00
_cell.angle_gamma   90.00
#
_symmetry.space_group_name_H-M   'P 1'
#
loop_
_entity.id
_entity.type
_entity.pdbx_description
1 polymer ?
#
loop_
_entity_poly.entity_id
_entity_poly.type
_entity_poly.pdbx_seq_one_letter_code
_entity_poly.pdbx_strand_id
1 'polypeptide(L)'
;MSYGRNKEKKGKKIFPELENWVYVTRRVHRFYTRQWLQVEFRKKKMQRFKAASLVRNGLHSCRLLSHCRGLCSLPDHALNDDLDHQVLVEGKAWSRTAILNRPSALNALTTAMGARLQKLYKSWEDNPDIGFIVMKGSGKAFCAGGDVVYLYHMINKGKIEECKQFFSTLYAFMYMVGTCLKPHVAILNGITMGGGAGVSIPGTFRIATDKTVFATPETIIGFHPDAGASFYLSHLPGHLVCLCLVLFAGEFVALTGERLNGLDMIASGLATHYLHSSRLPLIEEELGKIVTDDPSVIEASLDKYGELVYPDETSVLHRIELVDKCFSHDTVEEIIDALECEAGRTNDAWCTSTLKRLKEVSPLSLKVALRSIREGRFQTLDQCLVREYRMSLQGVTKQVSNDFCEGVRARVVEKDFAPKWDPPSVEKVSNDMVDQYFSPLSEFEPDLELPTELREAFT
;
A
#
# COMPACT_ATOMS: atom_id res chain seq x y z
N MET A 1 -18.10 -74.91 -8.17
CA MET A 1 -17.02 -74.42 -7.29
C MET A 1 -16.21 -73.37 -8.09
N SER A 2 -16.45 -72.09 -7.88
CA SER A 2 -15.50 -71.09 -8.26
C SER A 2 -15.93 -69.73 -7.61
N TYR A 3 -15.05 -69.17 -6.81
CA TYR A 3 -15.22 -67.98 -6.07
C TYR A 3 -14.93 -66.73 -7.00
N GLY A 4 -15.91 -65.87 -7.16
CA GLY A 4 -15.73 -64.53 -7.75
C GLY A 4 -15.29 -63.55 -6.69
N ARG A 5 -14.16 -62.88 -6.90
CA ARG A 5 -13.69 -61.76 -6.07
C ARG A 5 -14.19 -60.41 -6.64
N ASN A 6 -15.07 -59.78 -5.87
CA ASN A 6 -15.41 -58.37 -6.04
C ASN A 6 -14.18 -57.49 -5.79
N LYS A 7 -13.82 -56.68 -6.77
CA LYS A 7 -12.90 -55.53 -6.60
C LYS A 7 -13.71 -54.27 -6.30
N GLU A 8 -13.80 -53.89 -5.04
CA GLU A 8 -14.24 -52.56 -4.63
C GLU A 8 -13.25 -51.50 -5.15
N LYS A 9 -13.77 -50.63 -5.97
CA LYS A 9 -13.08 -49.36 -6.34
C LYS A 9 -13.11 -48.43 -5.13
N LYS A 10 -11.99 -48.28 -4.41
CA LYS A 10 -11.77 -47.19 -3.46
C LYS A 10 -11.72 -45.88 -4.22
N GLY A 11 -12.82 -45.12 -4.18
CA GLY A 11 -12.85 -43.71 -4.58
C GLY A 11 -11.90 -42.91 -3.66
N LYS A 12 -10.89 -42.32 -4.24
CA LYS A 12 -10.01 -41.35 -3.55
C LYS A 12 -10.90 -40.18 -3.10
N LYS A 13 -11.06 -40.01 -1.79
CA LYS A 13 -11.58 -38.76 -1.22
C LYS A 13 -10.62 -37.63 -1.55
N ILE A 14 -11.05 -36.72 -2.43
CA ILE A 14 -10.38 -35.47 -2.74
C ILE A 14 -10.66 -34.52 -1.58
N PHE A 15 -9.63 -34.23 -0.82
CA PHE A 15 -9.37 -33.15 0.12
C PHE A 15 -10.55 -32.53 0.89
N PRO A 16 -10.66 -32.79 2.20
CA PRO A 16 -11.53 -32.02 3.12
C PRO A 16 -11.10 -30.54 3.28
N GLU A 17 -9.89 -30.19 2.91
CA GLU A 17 -9.31 -28.85 3.03
C GLU A 17 -9.95 -27.81 2.08
N LEU A 18 -10.39 -28.22 0.90
CA LEU A 18 -11.00 -27.32 -0.10
C LEU A 18 -12.35 -26.74 0.33
N GLU A 19 -13.17 -27.52 1.05
CA GLU A 19 -14.45 -27.01 1.56
C GLU A 19 -14.28 -25.99 2.68
N ASN A 20 -13.25 -26.14 3.51
CA ASN A 20 -12.89 -25.16 4.52
C ASN A 20 -12.45 -23.82 3.92
N TRP A 21 -11.73 -23.82 2.79
CA TRP A 21 -11.31 -22.62 2.09
C TRP A 21 -12.48 -21.76 1.59
N VAL A 22 -13.46 -22.38 0.97
CA VAL A 22 -14.68 -21.68 0.48
C VAL A 22 -15.48 -21.10 1.65
N TYR A 23 -15.52 -21.80 2.78
CA TYR A 23 -16.23 -21.33 3.97
C TYR A 23 -15.51 -20.16 4.64
N VAL A 24 -14.18 -20.19 4.70
CA VAL A 24 -13.35 -19.15 5.29
C VAL A 24 -13.38 -17.89 4.45
N THR A 25 -13.21 -17.96 3.13
CA THR A 25 -13.27 -16.79 2.24
C THR A 25 -14.62 -16.09 2.30
N ARG A 26 -15.75 -16.84 2.34
CA ARG A 26 -17.09 -16.27 2.49
C ARG A 26 -17.30 -15.61 3.87
N ARG A 27 -16.70 -16.13 4.92
CA ARG A 27 -16.83 -15.60 6.28
C ARG A 27 -16.04 -14.29 6.46
N VAL A 28 -14.90 -14.21 5.81
CA VAL A 28 -14.02 -13.03 5.77
C VAL A 28 -14.65 -11.91 4.97
N HIS A 29 -15.15 -12.22 3.78
CA HIS A 29 -15.91 -11.27 2.98
C HIS A 29 -17.09 -10.69 3.79
N ARG A 30 -17.84 -11.54 4.53
CA ARG A 30 -18.91 -11.08 5.43
C ARG A 30 -18.41 -10.26 6.63
N PHE A 31 -17.20 -10.48 7.12
CA PHE A 31 -16.65 -9.72 8.24
C PHE A 31 -16.29 -8.29 7.81
N TYR A 32 -15.61 -8.11 6.68
CA TYR A 32 -15.33 -6.78 6.13
C TYR A 32 -16.61 -6.05 5.68
N THR A 33 -17.56 -6.77 5.09
CA THR A 33 -18.88 -6.21 4.74
C THR A 33 -19.62 -5.75 6.00
N ARG A 34 -19.51 -6.46 7.14
CA ARG A 34 -20.12 -6.04 8.41
C ARG A 34 -19.43 -4.85 9.06
N GLN A 35 -18.11 -4.78 9.08
CA GLN A 35 -17.38 -3.61 9.56
C GLN A 35 -17.70 -2.40 8.68
N TRP A 36 -17.72 -2.59 7.37
CA TRP A 36 -18.09 -1.56 6.42
C TRP A 36 -19.52 -1.08 6.60
N LEU A 37 -20.50 -1.99 6.82
CA LEU A 37 -21.88 -1.64 7.15
C LEU A 37 -22.00 -0.85 8.46
N GLN A 38 -21.15 -1.08 9.45
CA GLN A 38 -21.12 -0.28 10.68
C GLN A 38 -20.58 1.14 10.41
N VAL A 39 -19.59 1.29 9.55
CA VAL A 39 -19.07 2.59 9.10
C VAL A 39 -20.13 3.36 8.32
N GLU A 40 -20.87 2.67 7.42
CA GLU A 40 -21.99 3.26 6.68
C GLU A 40 -23.13 3.71 7.59
N PHE A 41 -23.43 2.91 8.62
CA PHE A 41 -24.45 3.31 9.60
C PHE A 41 -24.05 4.57 10.37
N ARG A 42 -22.76 4.72 10.71
CA ARG A 42 -22.19 5.94 11.31
C ARG A 42 -22.19 7.11 10.33
N LYS A 43 -21.82 6.91 9.04
CA LYS A 43 -21.90 7.94 7.99
C LYS A 43 -23.34 8.45 7.80
N LYS A 44 -24.32 7.56 7.70
CA LYS A 44 -25.76 7.93 7.61
C LYS A 44 -26.25 8.68 8.85
N LYS A 45 -25.75 8.34 10.04
CA LYS A 45 -26.05 9.05 11.28
C LYS A 45 -25.46 10.47 11.27
N MET A 46 -24.23 10.62 10.77
CA MET A 46 -23.54 11.92 10.68
C MET A 46 -24.14 12.82 9.59
N GLN A 47 -24.56 12.25 8.44
CA GLN A 47 -25.30 12.99 7.41
C GLN A 47 -26.66 13.48 7.89
N ARG A 48 -27.38 12.71 8.72
CA ARG A 48 -28.61 13.16 9.39
C ARG A 48 -28.37 14.31 10.37
N PHE A 49 -27.23 14.31 11.08
CA PHE A 49 -26.83 15.43 11.94
C PHE A 49 -26.47 16.69 11.14
N LYS A 50 -25.76 16.56 9.99
CA LYS A 50 -25.47 17.70 9.11
C LYS A 50 -26.71 18.25 8.44
N ALA A 51 -27.65 17.40 8.01
CA ALA A 51 -28.95 17.85 7.47
C ALA A 51 -29.80 18.57 8.51
N ALA A 52 -29.82 18.09 9.75
CA ALA A 52 -30.52 18.76 10.85
C ALA A 52 -29.91 20.11 11.25
N SER A 53 -28.58 20.27 11.10
CA SER A 53 -27.87 21.52 11.33
C SER A 53 -28.11 22.54 10.21
N LEU A 54 -28.19 22.11 8.95
CA LEU A 54 -28.46 22.98 7.79
C LEU A 54 -29.91 23.51 7.78
N VAL A 55 -30.88 22.73 8.27
CA VAL A 55 -32.28 23.18 8.39
C VAL A 55 -32.45 24.25 9.49
N ARG A 56 -31.52 24.30 10.46
CA ARG A 56 -31.62 25.28 11.58
C ARG A 56 -31.00 26.65 11.21
N ASN A 57 -30.17 26.76 10.18
CA ASN A 57 -29.51 28.01 9.73
C ASN A 57 -30.07 28.61 8.44
N GLY A 58 -31.19 28.10 7.95
CA GLY A 58 -31.75 28.44 6.64
C GLY A 58 -32.89 29.47 6.66
N LEU A 59 -32.90 30.41 7.60
CA LEU A 59 -33.81 31.52 7.60
C LEU A 59 -33.09 32.82 7.95
N HIS A 60 -32.36 33.37 6.96
CA HIS A 60 -32.25 34.84 6.79
C HIS A 60 -31.39 35.18 5.56
N SER A 61 -32.02 36.02 4.78
CA SER A 61 -31.46 36.99 3.82
C SER A 61 -31.22 36.56 2.41
N CYS A 62 -32.21 36.84 1.61
CA CYS A 62 -32.16 37.14 0.19
C CYS A 62 -31.71 38.60 -0.06
N ARG A 63 -31.03 38.84 -1.22
CA ARG A 63 -30.65 40.09 -1.88
C ARG A 63 -29.22 40.56 -1.68
N LEU A 64 -28.42 40.51 -2.77
CA LEU A 64 -28.26 41.57 -3.77
C LEU A 64 -27.24 41.13 -4.84
N LEU A 65 -27.66 41.22 -6.08
CA LEU A 65 -26.83 41.21 -7.28
C LEU A 65 -26.01 42.52 -7.37
N SER A 66 -24.73 42.47 -7.75
CA SER A 66 -24.23 43.35 -8.83
C SER A 66 -22.76 43.06 -9.17
N HIS A 67 -22.53 42.89 -10.43
CA HIS A 67 -21.38 43.18 -11.28
C HIS A 67 -20.08 43.67 -10.63
N CYS A 68 -18.99 42.92 -10.88
CA CYS A 68 -17.72 43.50 -11.24
C CYS A 68 -16.98 42.62 -12.25
N ARG A 69 -16.92 43.08 -13.50
CA ARG A 69 -15.92 42.69 -14.50
C ARG A 69 -14.66 43.48 -14.19
N GLY A 70 -13.51 42.85 -14.31
CA GLY A 70 -12.26 43.62 -14.45
C GLY A 70 -11.02 42.78 -14.17
N LEU A 71 -10.41 42.32 -15.22
CA LEU A 71 -8.97 42.20 -15.51
C LEU A 71 -8.00 41.96 -14.36
N CYS A 72 -7.32 40.79 -14.40
CA CYS A 72 -5.87 40.77 -14.42
C CYS A 72 -5.39 39.44 -15.00
N SER A 73 -4.98 39.48 -16.26
CA SER A 73 -4.20 38.47 -16.92
C SER A 73 -2.75 38.63 -16.56
N LEU A 74 -2.14 37.62 -15.94
CA LEU A 74 -0.71 37.40 -15.93
C LEU A 74 -0.45 35.96 -16.34
N PRO A 75 0.55 35.66 -17.18
CA PRO A 75 0.74 34.38 -17.80
C PRO A 75 1.55 33.46 -16.92
N ASP A 76 0.87 32.57 -16.21
CA ASP A 76 1.48 31.46 -15.45
C ASP A 76 1.36 30.13 -16.20
N HIS A 77 1.23 30.19 -17.54
CA HIS A 77 0.90 29.02 -18.36
C HIS A 77 2.08 28.13 -18.79
N ALA A 78 3.32 28.52 -18.56
CA ALA A 78 4.47 27.77 -19.09
C ALA A 78 5.03 26.70 -18.12
N LEU A 79 4.69 26.74 -16.83
CA LEU A 79 5.15 25.76 -15.83
C LEU A 79 4.06 24.74 -15.45
N ASN A 80 2.80 24.97 -15.79
CA ASN A 80 1.68 24.09 -15.44
C ASN A 80 1.44 22.96 -16.47
N ASP A 81 1.84 23.12 -17.72
CA ASP A 81 1.52 22.18 -18.79
C ASP A 81 2.21 20.81 -18.59
N ASP A 82 3.45 20.79 -18.10
CA ASP A 82 4.20 19.55 -17.88
C ASP A 82 3.67 18.75 -16.67
N LEU A 83 3.11 19.42 -15.67
CA LEU A 83 2.56 18.81 -14.46
C LEU A 83 1.19 18.15 -14.74
N ASP A 84 0.40 18.72 -15.62
CA ASP A 84 -0.91 18.19 -16.00
C ASP A 84 -0.79 16.87 -16.77
N HIS A 85 0.33 16.62 -17.43
CA HIS A 85 0.59 15.37 -18.15
C HIS A 85 1.01 14.20 -17.25
N GLN A 86 1.53 14.44 -16.03
CA GLN A 86 1.96 13.36 -15.13
C GLN A 86 0.80 12.63 -14.44
N VAL A 87 -0.36 13.29 -14.30
CA VAL A 87 -1.60 12.70 -13.82
C VAL A 87 -2.73 13.08 -14.77
N LEU A 88 -3.18 12.13 -15.57
CA LEU A 88 -4.30 12.35 -16.48
C LEU A 88 -5.61 12.08 -15.75
N VAL A 89 -6.69 12.69 -16.23
CA VAL A 89 -8.03 12.54 -15.67
C VAL A 89 -9.00 12.13 -16.75
N GLU A 90 -9.75 11.08 -16.48
CA GLU A 90 -10.90 10.66 -17.28
C GLU A 90 -12.18 10.73 -16.43
N GLY A 91 -13.30 11.08 -17.03
CA GLY A 91 -14.61 11.07 -16.39
C GLY A 91 -15.62 10.28 -17.20
N LYS A 92 -16.31 9.34 -16.54
CA LYS A 92 -17.42 8.59 -17.15
C LYS A 92 -18.54 8.49 -16.13
N ALA A 93 -19.75 8.93 -16.50
CA ALA A 93 -20.89 8.98 -15.59
C ALA A 93 -20.49 9.58 -14.22
N TRP A 94 -20.67 8.81 -13.14
CA TRP A 94 -20.32 9.23 -11.77
C TRP A 94 -18.92 8.85 -11.36
N SER A 95 -18.11 8.23 -12.22
CA SER A 95 -16.71 7.91 -11.90
C SER A 95 -15.75 9.01 -12.36
N ARG A 96 -14.64 9.14 -11.62
CA ARG A 96 -13.46 9.89 -12.04
C ARG A 96 -12.25 8.99 -11.93
N THR A 97 -11.46 8.94 -12.99
CA THR A 97 -10.26 8.12 -13.06
C THR A 97 -9.04 9.00 -13.04
N ALA A 98 -8.18 8.80 -12.03
CA ALA A 98 -6.82 9.33 -11.99
C ALA A 98 -5.88 8.31 -12.64
N ILE A 99 -5.12 8.73 -13.65
CA ILE A 99 -4.16 7.90 -14.36
C ILE A 99 -2.76 8.42 -14.06
N LEU A 100 -1.97 7.63 -13.35
CA LEU A 100 -0.55 7.93 -13.15
C LEU A 100 0.18 7.76 -14.48
N ASN A 101 0.80 8.83 -14.99
CA ASN A 101 1.29 8.88 -16.37
C ASN A 101 2.76 9.35 -16.47
N ARG A 102 3.63 8.56 -15.87
CA ARG A 102 5.09 8.61 -16.05
C ARG A 102 5.63 7.23 -16.42
N PRO A 103 5.19 6.62 -17.53
CA PRO A 103 5.49 5.21 -17.84
C PRO A 103 6.99 4.92 -17.99
N SER A 104 7.79 5.90 -18.43
CA SER A 104 9.26 5.79 -18.52
C SER A 104 9.95 5.65 -17.16
N ALA A 105 9.34 6.20 -16.10
CA ALA A 105 9.76 6.08 -14.71
C ALA A 105 8.88 5.11 -13.90
N LEU A 106 8.19 4.17 -14.56
CA LEU A 106 7.27 3.21 -13.92
C LEU A 106 6.23 3.89 -13.02
N ASN A 107 5.78 5.08 -13.38
CA ASN A 107 4.83 5.91 -12.65
C ASN A 107 5.28 6.27 -11.23
N ALA A 108 6.61 6.38 -11.00
CA ALA A 108 7.15 6.83 -9.74
C ALA A 108 6.59 8.22 -9.35
N LEU A 109 6.16 8.35 -8.09
CA LEU A 109 5.48 9.52 -7.57
C LEU A 109 6.44 10.69 -7.36
N THR A 110 6.01 11.87 -7.79
CA THR A 110 6.69 13.14 -7.52
C THR A 110 5.86 13.99 -6.56
N THR A 111 6.49 15.01 -5.93
CA THR A 111 5.77 16.01 -5.12
C THR A 111 4.62 16.65 -5.90
N ALA A 112 4.86 16.97 -7.17
CA ALA A 112 3.86 17.56 -8.04
C ALA A 112 2.67 16.65 -8.33
N MET A 113 2.92 15.34 -8.58
CA MET A 113 1.86 14.34 -8.71
C MET A 113 1.03 14.25 -7.44
N GLY A 114 1.68 14.19 -6.26
CA GLY A 114 1.01 14.15 -4.97
C GLY A 114 0.11 15.35 -4.74
N ALA A 115 0.61 16.55 -4.97
CA ALA A 115 -0.15 17.81 -4.83
C ALA A 115 -1.35 17.87 -5.80
N ARG A 116 -1.15 17.44 -7.06
CA ARG A 116 -2.24 17.36 -8.03
C ARG A 116 -3.31 16.34 -7.62
N LEU A 117 -2.91 15.16 -7.18
CA LEU A 117 -3.84 14.12 -6.71
C LEU A 117 -4.64 14.59 -5.50
N GLN A 118 -4.01 15.25 -4.50
CA GLN A 118 -4.73 15.84 -3.37
C GLN A 118 -5.80 16.84 -3.83
N LYS A 119 -5.44 17.75 -4.74
CA LYS A 119 -6.38 18.74 -5.29
C LYS A 119 -7.54 18.10 -6.02
N LEU A 120 -7.28 17.07 -6.85
CA LEU A 120 -8.31 16.33 -7.58
C LEU A 120 -9.24 15.58 -6.63
N TYR A 121 -8.70 14.80 -5.69
CA TYR A 121 -9.50 14.02 -4.74
C TYR A 121 -10.39 14.91 -3.87
N LYS A 122 -9.85 16.01 -3.35
CA LYS A 122 -10.64 16.98 -2.59
C LYS A 122 -11.80 17.54 -3.43
N SER A 123 -11.52 17.95 -4.67
CA SER A 123 -12.55 18.46 -5.58
C SER A 123 -13.61 17.40 -5.91
N TRP A 124 -13.21 16.13 -6.06
CA TRP A 124 -14.13 15.04 -6.36
C TRP A 124 -14.97 14.62 -5.16
N GLU A 125 -14.42 14.66 -3.95
CA GLU A 125 -15.18 14.40 -2.73
C GLU A 125 -16.28 15.43 -2.50
N ASP A 126 -15.98 16.70 -2.76
CA ASP A 126 -16.93 17.82 -2.57
C ASP A 126 -18.02 17.85 -3.65
N ASN A 127 -17.84 17.15 -4.78
CA ASN A 127 -18.79 17.16 -5.90
C ASN A 127 -19.84 16.03 -5.75
N PRO A 128 -21.15 16.36 -5.59
CA PRO A 128 -22.21 15.36 -5.45
C PRO A 128 -22.46 14.51 -6.72
N ASP A 129 -22.04 14.99 -7.91
CA ASP A 129 -22.19 14.27 -9.18
C ASP A 129 -21.09 13.23 -9.41
N ILE A 130 -20.17 13.09 -8.46
CA ILE A 130 -19.12 12.07 -8.49
C ILE A 130 -19.43 11.05 -7.40
N GLY A 131 -19.63 9.79 -7.79
CA GLY A 131 -19.94 8.69 -6.87
C GLY A 131 -18.70 8.00 -6.33
N PHE A 132 -17.69 7.76 -7.16
CA PHE A 132 -16.49 7.02 -6.77
C PHE A 132 -15.27 7.40 -7.63
N ILE A 133 -14.09 6.98 -7.16
CA ILE A 133 -12.82 7.31 -7.76
C ILE A 133 -12.12 6.01 -8.20
N VAL A 134 -11.56 6.02 -9.41
CA VAL A 134 -10.71 4.96 -9.93
C VAL A 134 -9.28 5.48 -10.04
N MET A 135 -8.28 4.67 -9.67
CA MET A 135 -6.87 4.95 -9.90
C MET A 135 -6.23 3.83 -10.70
N LYS A 136 -5.48 4.18 -11.74
CA LYS A 136 -4.71 3.23 -12.55
C LYS A 136 -3.38 3.84 -13.01
N GLY A 137 -2.45 3.02 -13.44
CA GLY A 137 -1.20 3.45 -14.04
C GLY A 137 -1.20 3.29 -15.56
N SER A 138 -0.50 4.15 -16.28
CA SER A 138 -0.21 3.98 -17.70
C SER A 138 0.99 3.05 -17.92
N GLY A 139 1.00 2.29 -19.01
CA GLY A 139 2.10 1.40 -19.37
C GLY A 139 2.14 0.10 -18.55
N LYS A 140 3.34 -0.35 -18.15
CA LYS A 140 3.59 -1.66 -17.52
C LYS A 140 3.59 -1.67 -15.98
N ALA A 141 3.37 -0.52 -15.37
CA ALA A 141 3.33 -0.37 -13.91
C ALA A 141 2.07 0.34 -13.48
N PHE A 142 1.52 -0.05 -12.34
CA PHE A 142 0.62 0.82 -11.61
C PHE A 142 1.44 1.99 -11.04
N CYS A 143 2.37 1.72 -10.13
CA CYS A 143 3.28 2.69 -9.55
C CYS A 143 4.44 1.99 -8.84
N ALA A 144 5.68 2.32 -9.18
CA ALA A 144 6.88 1.69 -8.61
C ALA A 144 7.38 2.35 -7.30
N GLY A 145 6.59 3.27 -6.72
CA GLY A 145 6.97 3.96 -5.47
C GLY A 145 7.22 5.44 -5.64
N GLY A 146 7.93 6.03 -4.70
CA GLY A 146 8.40 7.41 -4.78
C GLY A 146 9.58 7.57 -5.75
N ASP A 147 9.80 8.76 -6.26
CA ASP A 147 10.96 9.06 -7.13
C ASP A 147 12.24 9.16 -6.30
N VAL A 148 12.82 7.99 -5.96
CA VAL A 148 14.04 7.89 -5.14
C VAL A 148 15.26 8.49 -5.81
N VAL A 149 15.28 8.57 -7.16
CA VAL A 149 16.37 9.22 -7.91
C VAL A 149 16.31 10.73 -7.68
N TYR A 150 15.12 11.31 -7.69
CA TYR A 150 14.93 12.71 -7.34
C TYR A 150 15.41 12.98 -5.91
N LEU A 151 14.99 12.19 -4.93
CA LEU A 151 15.42 12.32 -3.53
C LEU A 151 16.94 12.23 -3.40
N TYR A 152 17.58 11.23 -4.04
CA TYR A 152 19.03 11.08 -4.06
C TYR A 152 19.75 12.36 -4.51
N HIS A 153 19.28 12.95 -5.62
CA HIS A 153 19.86 14.20 -6.13
C HIS A 153 19.62 15.40 -5.20
N MET A 154 18.44 15.49 -4.56
CA MET A 154 18.13 16.59 -3.63
C MET A 154 18.98 16.50 -2.37
N ILE A 155 19.11 15.30 -1.80
CA ILE A 155 19.95 15.05 -0.61
C ILE A 155 21.42 15.41 -0.91
N ASN A 156 21.96 14.97 -2.05
CA ASN A 156 23.36 15.26 -2.41
C ASN A 156 23.60 16.75 -2.76
N LYS A 157 22.56 17.51 -3.07
CA LYS A 157 22.60 18.97 -3.23
C LYS A 157 22.34 19.73 -1.92
N GLY A 158 22.12 19.06 -0.80
CA GLY A 158 21.78 19.66 0.49
C GLY A 158 20.37 20.24 0.56
N LYS A 159 19.47 19.88 -0.38
CA LYS A 159 18.11 20.39 -0.49
C LYS A 159 17.14 19.53 0.31
N ILE A 160 17.31 19.49 1.63
CA ILE A 160 16.53 18.65 2.52
C ILE A 160 15.06 19.09 2.61
N GLU A 161 14.79 20.39 2.50
CA GLU A 161 13.42 20.90 2.53
C GLU A 161 12.55 20.35 1.39
N GLU A 162 13.11 20.16 0.19
CA GLU A 162 12.42 19.53 -0.93
C GLU A 162 12.11 18.06 -0.64
N CYS A 163 12.98 17.37 0.12
CA CYS A 163 12.72 15.99 0.56
C CYS A 163 11.60 15.94 1.61
N LYS A 164 11.58 16.88 2.57
CA LYS A 164 10.50 17.00 3.56
C LYS A 164 9.17 17.27 2.89
N GLN A 165 9.12 18.21 1.94
CA GLN A 165 7.93 18.50 1.17
C GLN A 165 7.45 17.27 0.37
N PHE A 166 8.38 16.48 -0.18
CA PHE A 166 8.05 15.27 -0.89
C PHE A 166 7.31 14.28 0.02
N PHE A 167 7.88 13.93 1.19
CA PHE A 167 7.26 12.99 2.11
C PHE A 167 5.94 13.52 2.69
N SER A 168 5.90 14.76 3.15
CA SER A 168 4.67 15.36 3.71
C SER A 168 3.53 15.40 2.70
N THR A 169 3.83 15.77 1.45
CA THR A 169 2.82 15.80 0.39
C THR A 169 2.29 14.41 0.06
N LEU A 170 3.17 13.42 -0.09
CA LEU A 170 2.74 12.07 -0.46
C LEU A 170 2.01 11.37 0.68
N TYR A 171 2.48 11.50 1.92
CA TYR A 171 1.83 10.85 3.06
C TYR A 171 0.47 11.47 3.39
N ALA A 172 0.33 12.78 3.25
CA ALA A 172 -0.98 13.43 3.34
C ALA A 172 -1.94 12.91 2.25
N PHE A 173 -1.45 12.64 1.04
CA PHE A 173 -2.27 12.03 0.00
C PHE A 173 -2.63 10.58 0.32
N MET A 174 -1.71 9.77 0.85
CA MET A 174 -1.97 8.39 1.27
C MET A 174 -3.03 8.33 2.39
N TYR A 175 -2.93 9.25 3.36
CA TYR A 175 -3.97 9.41 4.36
C TYR A 175 -5.32 9.79 3.73
N MET A 176 -5.33 10.67 2.75
CA MET A 176 -6.54 11.03 2.01
C MET A 176 -7.17 9.83 1.30
N VAL A 177 -6.37 8.93 0.70
CA VAL A 177 -6.85 7.68 0.08
C VAL A 177 -7.50 6.78 1.14
N GLY A 178 -6.83 6.57 2.28
CA GLY A 178 -7.32 5.71 3.36
C GLY A 178 -8.55 6.26 4.11
N THR A 179 -8.83 7.55 3.97
CA THR A 179 -9.97 8.24 4.59
C THR A 179 -10.95 8.80 3.55
N CYS A 180 -10.85 8.38 2.31
CA CYS A 180 -11.64 8.90 1.20
C CYS A 180 -13.14 8.71 1.46
N LEU A 181 -13.90 9.81 1.37
CA LEU A 181 -15.35 9.80 1.62
C LEU A 181 -16.14 9.11 0.49
N LYS A 182 -15.48 8.82 -0.63
CA LYS A 182 -16.05 8.10 -1.78
C LYS A 182 -15.32 6.80 -1.98
N PRO A 183 -15.98 5.73 -2.45
CA PRO A 183 -15.31 4.49 -2.78
C PRO A 183 -14.13 4.71 -3.71
N HIS A 184 -12.99 4.14 -3.35
CA HIS A 184 -11.76 4.19 -4.12
C HIS A 184 -11.45 2.82 -4.73
N VAL A 185 -11.24 2.76 -6.04
CA VAL A 185 -10.93 1.54 -6.80
C VAL A 185 -9.55 1.66 -7.39
N ALA A 186 -8.58 0.91 -6.91
CA ALA A 186 -7.24 0.84 -7.47
C ALA A 186 -7.10 -0.37 -8.42
N ILE A 187 -6.70 -0.14 -9.68
CA ILE A 187 -6.44 -1.19 -10.67
C ILE A 187 -4.92 -1.44 -10.71
N LEU A 188 -4.47 -2.49 -10.04
CA LEU A 188 -3.07 -2.82 -9.82
C LEU A 188 -2.47 -3.63 -10.97
N ASN A 189 -2.64 -3.17 -12.21
CA ASN A 189 -2.16 -3.88 -13.40
C ASN A 189 -0.69 -3.61 -13.66
N GLY A 190 0.19 -4.43 -13.07
CA GLY A 190 1.65 -4.33 -13.20
C GLY A 190 2.35 -4.05 -11.88
N ILE A 191 3.54 -3.44 -11.95
CA ILE A 191 4.39 -3.15 -10.79
C ILE A 191 3.68 -2.21 -9.82
N THR A 192 3.58 -2.62 -8.55
CA THR A 192 2.95 -1.89 -7.44
C THR A 192 3.87 -2.02 -6.23
N MET A 193 4.73 -1.01 -5.97
CA MET A 193 5.76 -1.11 -4.95
C MET A 193 5.85 0.17 -4.12
N GLY A 194 6.29 0.06 -2.87
CA GLY A 194 6.55 1.20 -1.97
C GLY A 194 5.40 2.20 -1.93
N GLY A 195 5.66 3.47 -2.27
CA GLY A 195 4.61 4.50 -2.36
C GLY A 195 3.44 4.15 -3.28
N GLY A 196 3.62 3.24 -4.28
CA GLY A 196 2.54 2.71 -5.10
C GLY A 196 1.57 1.85 -4.30
N ALA A 197 2.07 1.08 -3.34
CA ALA A 197 1.24 0.40 -2.35
C ALA A 197 0.52 1.43 -1.47
N GLY A 198 1.22 2.46 -1.00
CA GLY A 198 0.66 3.50 -0.14
C GLY A 198 -0.51 4.27 -0.75
N VAL A 199 -0.53 4.50 -2.07
CA VAL A 199 -1.65 5.17 -2.75
C VAL A 199 -2.77 4.21 -3.21
N SER A 200 -2.68 2.92 -2.89
CA SER A 200 -3.65 1.91 -3.32
C SER A 200 -4.22 1.07 -2.19
N ILE A 201 -3.36 0.52 -1.34
CA ILE A 201 -3.78 -0.44 -0.30
C ILE A 201 -4.76 0.16 0.71
N PRO A 202 -4.62 1.42 1.18
CA PRO A 202 -5.59 2.01 2.08
C PRO A 202 -6.98 2.26 1.47
N GLY A 203 -7.12 2.15 0.14
CA GLY A 203 -8.39 2.38 -0.57
C GLY A 203 -9.41 1.26 -0.40
N THR A 204 -10.66 1.49 -0.85
CA THR A 204 -11.80 0.58 -0.64
C THR A 204 -11.65 -0.72 -1.43
N PHE A 205 -11.33 -0.66 -2.73
CA PHE A 205 -11.21 -1.81 -3.61
C PHE A 205 -9.86 -1.83 -4.31
N ARG A 206 -9.23 -2.98 -4.34
CA ARG A 206 -7.93 -3.22 -4.97
C ARG A 206 -8.06 -4.40 -5.90
N ILE A 207 -7.92 -4.14 -7.20
CA ILE A 207 -8.05 -5.13 -8.27
C ILE A 207 -6.66 -5.57 -8.68
N ALA A 208 -6.28 -6.79 -8.32
CA ALA A 208 -5.05 -7.42 -8.79
C ALA A 208 -5.28 -8.17 -10.11
N THR A 209 -4.22 -8.35 -10.89
CA THR A 209 -4.25 -9.07 -12.18
C THR A 209 -3.12 -10.08 -12.28
N ASP A 210 -3.11 -10.85 -13.37
CA ASP A 210 -1.99 -11.72 -13.77
C ASP A 210 -0.66 -10.97 -13.99
N LYS A 211 -0.70 -9.65 -14.13
CA LYS A 211 0.50 -8.80 -14.29
C LYS A 211 0.93 -8.09 -13.02
N THR A 212 0.15 -8.19 -11.96
CA THR A 212 0.47 -7.54 -10.69
C THR A 212 1.76 -8.10 -10.09
N VAL A 213 2.66 -7.19 -9.71
CA VAL A 213 3.87 -7.49 -8.95
C VAL A 213 3.95 -6.51 -7.81
N PHE A 214 3.61 -6.97 -6.62
CA PHE A 214 3.68 -6.19 -5.39
C PHE A 214 4.98 -6.48 -4.64
N ALA A 215 5.58 -5.46 -4.02
CA ALA A 215 6.66 -5.60 -3.04
C ALA A 215 6.83 -4.33 -2.21
N THR A 216 7.51 -4.47 -1.07
CA THR A 216 8.07 -3.38 -0.25
C THR A 216 9.59 -3.55 -0.18
N PRO A 217 10.33 -3.16 -1.25
CA PRO A 217 11.74 -3.47 -1.41
C PRO A 217 12.68 -2.41 -0.80
N GLU A 218 12.21 -1.59 0.12
CA GLU A 218 12.90 -0.41 0.63
C GLU A 218 14.22 -0.77 1.31
N THR A 219 14.31 -1.91 2.02
CA THR A 219 15.55 -2.39 2.67
C THR A 219 16.69 -2.60 1.68
N ILE A 220 16.38 -2.92 0.40
CA ILE A 220 17.35 -3.14 -0.67
C ILE A 220 18.08 -1.83 -1.07
N ILE A 221 17.43 -0.69 -0.83
CA ILE A 221 17.99 0.64 -1.10
C ILE A 221 18.38 1.39 0.16
N GLY A 222 18.54 0.68 1.30
CA GLY A 222 18.96 1.31 2.55
C GLY A 222 17.88 2.19 3.18
N PHE A 223 16.61 1.87 2.95
CA PHE A 223 15.47 2.57 3.50
C PHE A 223 14.58 1.58 4.29
N HIS A 224 13.48 2.02 4.82
CA HIS A 224 12.47 1.19 5.49
C HIS A 224 11.18 1.20 4.71
N PRO A 225 10.36 0.14 4.75
CA PRO A 225 9.00 0.18 4.24
C PRO A 225 8.22 1.32 4.89
N ASP A 226 7.84 2.30 4.07
CA ASP A 226 7.14 3.52 4.43
C ASP A 226 5.74 3.59 3.78
N ALA A 227 5.17 4.76 3.66
CA ALA A 227 3.93 4.97 2.90
C ALA A 227 2.73 4.20 3.45
N GLY A 228 2.64 4.05 4.77
CA GLY A 228 1.62 3.28 5.46
C GLY A 228 1.93 1.78 5.55
N ALA A 229 3.14 1.34 5.14
CA ALA A 229 3.52 -0.07 5.16
C ALA A 229 3.46 -0.66 6.56
N SER A 230 3.86 0.09 7.58
CA SER A 230 3.79 -0.37 8.96
C SER A 230 2.35 -0.59 9.43
N PHE A 231 1.37 0.07 8.83
CA PHE A 231 -0.04 -0.18 9.08
C PHE A 231 -0.54 -1.41 8.31
N TYR A 232 -0.51 -1.38 6.96
CA TYR A 232 -1.16 -2.45 6.19
C TYR A 232 -0.43 -3.80 6.27
N LEU A 233 0.90 -3.84 6.44
CA LEU A 233 1.63 -5.11 6.61
C LEU A 233 1.45 -5.71 8.00
N SER A 234 1.27 -4.90 9.03
CA SER A 234 1.03 -5.39 10.39
C SER A 234 -0.40 -5.83 10.65
N HIS A 235 -1.34 -5.45 9.77
CA HIS A 235 -2.76 -5.79 9.85
C HIS A 235 -3.20 -6.75 8.75
N LEU A 236 -2.27 -7.50 8.15
CA LEU A 236 -2.64 -8.51 7.17
C LEU A 236 -3.62 -9.49 7.79
N PRO A 237 -4.80 -9.68 7.19
CA PRO A 237 -5.75 -10.63 7.69
C PRO A 237 -5.21 -12.04 7.50
N GLY A 238 -5.02 -12.75 8.60
CA GLY A 238 -4.61 -14.15 8.59
C GLY A 238 -5.66 -15.08 8.01
N HIS A 239 -5.89 -15.04 6.70
CA HIS A 239 -6.99 -15.79 6.07
C HIS A 239 -6.64 -17.20 5.69
N LEU A 240 -5.36 -17.55 5.73
CA LEU A 240 -4.97 -18.79 5.07
C LEU A 240 -5.13 -20.03 5.92
N VAL A 241 -5.09 -20.14 7.18
CA VAL A 241 -5.23 -21.47 7.86
C VAL A 241 -5.40 -21.39 9.36
N CYS A 242 -5.70 -20.53 10.04
CA CYS A 242 -5.95 -20.49 11.48
C CYS A 242 -5.63 -19.13 12.06
N LEU A 243 -6.51 -18.63 12.87
CA LEU A 243 -6.48 -17.27 13.42
C LEU A 243 -5.18 -16.86 14.17
N CYS A 244 -4.21 -17.76 14.24
CA CYS A 244 -2.97 -17.58 15.02
C CYS A 244 -1.68 -17.56 14.20
N LEU A 245 -1.67 -17.83 12.89
CA LEU A 245 -0.44 -18.19 12.16
C LEU A 245 0.07 -17.18 11.12
N VAL A 246 -0.51 -15.99 10.97
CA VAL A 246 -0.09 -15.05 9.90
C VAL A 246 0.51 -13.75 10.44
N LEU A 247 0.84 -13.71 11.71
CA LEU A 247 1.36 -12.51 12.38
C LEU A 247 2.68 -12.00 11.78
N PHE A 248 3.49 -12.87 11.17
CA PHE A 248 4.84 -12.55 10.73
C PHE A 248 5.02 -12.46 9.22
N ALA A 249 3.97 -12.72 8.42
CA ALA A 249 4.03 -12.58 6.96
C ALA A 249 4.35 -11.14 6.53
N GLY A 250 3.81 -10.15 7.23
CA GLY A 250 4.11 -8.74 6.96
C GLY A 250 5.55 -8.38 7.25
N GLU A 251 6.13 -8.92 8.34
CA GLU A 251 7.56 -8.75 8.67
C GLU A 251 8.44 -9.40 7.60
N PHE A 252 8.11 -10.62 7.19
CA PHE A 252 8.82 -11.31 6.11
C PHE A 252 8.85 -10.47 4.83
N VAL A 253 7.70 -9.97 4.37
CA VAL A 253 7.62 -9.12 3.16
C VAL A 253 8.40 -7.83 3.34
N ALA A 254 8.30 -7.18 4.51
CA ALA A 254 8.99 -5.94 4.83
C ALA A 254 10.52 -6.07 4.86
N LEU A 255 11.03 -7.17 5.43
CA LEU A 255 12.47 -7.38 5.60
C LEU A 255 13.14 -7.88 4.33
N THR A 256 12.48 -8.75 3.58
CA THR A 256 13.05 -9.43 2.41
C THR A 256 12.77 -8.72 1.08
N GLY A 257 11.80 -7.82 1.04
CA GLY A 257 11.30 -7.25 -0.22
C GLY A 257 10.74 -8.32 -1.16
N GLU A 258 10.18 -9.42 -0.62
CA GLU A 258 9.60 -10.50 -1.42
C GLU A 258 8.51 -9.99 -2.36
N ARG A 259 8.49 -10.54 -3.56
CA ARG A 259 7.51 -10.16 -4.57
C ARG A 259 6.30 -11.06 -4.49
N LEU A 260 5.14 -10.44 -4.32
CA LEU A 260 3.85 -11.10 -4.35
C LEU A 260 3.19 -10.87 -5.71
N ASN A 261 2.66 -11.92 -6.30
CA ASN A 261 1.84 -11.80 -7.50
C ASN A 261 0.38 -11.47 -7.14
N GLY A 262 -0.50 -11.33 -8.14
CA GLY A 262 -1.91 -11.01 -7.91
C GLY A 262 -2.66 -12.04 -7.07
N LEU A 263 -2.31 -13.33 -7.19
CA LEU A 263 -2.92 -14.41 -6.42
C LEU A 263 -2.49 -14.35 -4.96
N ASP A 264 -1.20 -14.06 -4.72
CA ASP A 264 -0.65 -13.86 -3.37
C ASP A 264 -1.28 -12.66 -2.68
N MET A 265 -1.53 -11.57 -3.42
CA MET A 265 -2.18 -10.38 -2.87
C MET A 265 -3.63 -10.66 -2.43
N ILE A 266 -4.37 -11.47 -3.18
CA ILE A 266 -5.71 -11.93 -2.75
C ILE A 266 -5.61 -12.76 -1.49
N ALA A 267 -4.74 -13.75 -1.48
CA ALA A 267 -4.61 -14.68 -0.37
C ALA A 267 -4.12 -14.01 0.92
N SER A 268 -3.27 -12.98 0.81
CA SER A 268 -2.81 -12.17 1.95
C SER A 268 -3.78 -11.04 2.35
N GLY A 269 -4.86 -10.80 1.57
CA GLY A 269 -5.81 -9.71 1.81
C GLY A 269 -5.32 -8.33 1.38
N LEU A 270 -4.16 -8.22 0.72
CA LEU A 270 -3.66 -6.99 0.13
C LEU A 270 -4.48 -6.54 -1.08
N ALA A 271 -5.12 -7.47 -1.79
CA ALA A 271 -6.10 -7.18 -2.83
C ALA A 271 -7.50 -7.70 -2.45
N THR A 272 -8.54 -7.05 -2.98
CA THR A 272 -9.94 -7.43 -2.75
C THR A 272 -10.52 -8.27 -3.88
N HIS A 273 -10.08 -8.02 -5.12
CA HIS A 273 -10.56 -8.70 -6.31
C HIS A 273 -9.39 -9.09 -7.20
N TYR A 274 -9.56 -10.19 -7.92
CA TYR A 274 -8.63 -10.62 -8.97
C TYR A 274 -9.38 -10.83 -10.27
N LEU A 275 -8.78 -10.39 -11.35
CA LEU A 275 -9.24 -10.72 -12.70
C LEU A 275 -8.06 -10.78 -13.67
N HIS A 276 -8.17 -11.58 -14.71
CA HIS A 276 -7.16 -11.62 -15.76
C HIS A 276 -7.10 -10.27 -16.49
N SER A 277 -5.91 -9.74 -16.77
CA SER A 277 -5.70 -8.41 -17.36
C SER A 277 -6.42 -8.19 -18.69
N SER A 278 -6.70 -9.26 -19.45
CA SER A 278 -7.50 -9.20 -20.67
C SER A 278 -8.96 -8.74 -20.44
N ARG A 279 -9.47 -8.85 -19.21
CA ARG A 279 -10.82 -8.41 -18.83
C ARG A 279 -10.88 -6.96 -18.33
N LEU A 280 -9.73 -6.29 -18.15
CA LEU A 280 -9.71 -4.89 -17.70
C LEU A 280 -10.58 -3.96 -18.54
N PRO A 281 -10.58 -4.02 -19.89
CA PRO A 281 -11.46 -3.16 -20.68
C PRO A 281 -12.94 -3.34 -20.35
N LEU A 282 -13.37 -4.57 -20.04
CA LEU A 282 -14.76 -4.87 -19.70
C LEU A 282 -15.13 -4.26 -18.33
N ILE A 283 -14.27 -4.40 -17.32
CA ILE A 283 -14.56 -3.84 -16.00
C ILE A 283 -14.48 -2.31 -16.01
N GLU A 284 -13.54 -1.71 -16.76
CA GLU A 284 -13.47 -0.25 -16.93
C GLU A 284 -14.70 0.31 -17.65
N GLU A 285 -15.28 -0.43 -18.61
CA GLU A 285 -16.54 -0.08 -19.25
C GLU A 285 -17.71 -0.17 -18.27
N GLU A 286 -17.79 -1.23 -17.47
CA GLU A 286 -18.86 -1.40 -16.47
C GLU A 286 -18.78 -0.34 -15.37
N LEU A 287 -17.59 -0.09 -14.81
CA LEU A 287 -17.38 0.99 -13.84
C LEU A 287 -17.78 2.35 -14.44
N GLY A 288 -17.56 2.57 -15.74
CA GLY A 288 -17.96 3.78 -16.44
C GLY A 288 -19.48 3.94 -16.62
N LYS A 289 -20.30 2.92 -16.33
CA LYS A 289 -21.78 2.96 -16.41
C LYS A 289 -22.43 3.16 -15.04
N ILE A 290 -21.68 2.98 -13.94
CA ILE A 290 -22.23 3.04 -12.59
C ILE A 290 -22.59 4.49 -12.23
N VAL A 291 -23.81 4.68 -11.72
CA VAL A 291 -24.38 5.97 -11.30
C VAL A 291 -24.78 5.86 -9.83
N THR A 292 -23.79 5.65 -8.95
CA THR A 292 -23.98 5.57 -7.50
C THR A 292 -22.66 5.75 -6.74
N ASP A 293 -22.75 6.10 -5.49
CA ASP A 293 -21.67 6.10 -4.49
C ASP A 293 -21.80 4.93 -3.50
N ASP A 294 -22.75 4.01 -3.73
CA ASP A 294 -22.93 2.83 -2.90
C ASP A 294 -21.83 1.78 -3.21
N PRO A 295 -20.89 1.54 -2.28
CA PRO A 295 -19.83 0.58 -2.49
C PRO A 295 -20.32 -0.84 -2.73
N SER A 296 -21.50 -1.21 -2.20
CA SER A 296 -22.04 -2.57 -2.42
C SER A 296 -22.42 -2.83 -3.88
N VAL A 297 -22.85 -1.80 -4.60
CA VAL A 297 -23.13 -1.87 -6.05
C VAL A 297 -21.84 -1.95 -6.85
N ILE A 298 -20.80 -1.20 -6.43
CA ILE A 298 -19.47 -1.26 -7.05
C ILE A 298 -18.89 -2.65 -6.83
N GLU A 299 -18.91 -3.17 -5.60
CA GLU A 299 -18.45 -4.51 -5.24
C GLU A 299 -19.13 -5.60 -6.07
N ALA A 300 -20.47 -5.57 -6.16
CA ALA A 300 -21.23 -6.52 -6.98
C ALA A 300 -20.85 -6.46 -8.46
N SER A 301 -20.51 -5.28 -8.97
CA SER A 301 -20.03 -5.09 -10.34
C SER A 301 -18.61 -5.67 -10.53
N LEU A 302 -17.74 -5.52 -9.54
CA LEU A 302 -16.40 -6.12 -9.54
C LEU A 302 -16.48 -7.65 -9.44
N ASP A 303 -17.32 -8.18 -8.53
CA ASP A 303 -17.53 -9.62 -8.32
C ASP A 303 -18.02 -10.34 -9.58
N LYS A 304 -18.83 -9.67 -10.41
CA LYS A 304 -19.33 -10.25 -11.66
C LYS A 304 -18.22 -10.65 -12.64
N TYR A 305 -17.08 -9.93 -12.60
CA TYR A 305 -15.90 -10.18 -13.44
C TYR A 305 -14.74 -10.80 -12.67
N GLY A 306 -14.81 -10.79 -11.36
CA GLY A 306 -13.81 -11.35 -10.47
C GLY A 306 -13.69 -12.87 -10.62
N GLU A 307 -12.50 -13.38 -10.44
CA GLU A 307 -12.18 -14.79 -10.49
C GLU A 307 -11.84 -15.32 -9.09
N LEU A 308 -12.40 -16.46 -8.75
CA LEU A 308 -11.96 -17.17 -7.55
C LEU A 308 -10.62 -17.84 -7.86
N VAL A 309 -9.58 -17.40 -7.16
CA VAL A 309 -8.21 -17.83 -7.42
C VAL A 309 -7.52 -18.29 -6.15
N TYR A 310 -6.48 -19.09 -6.32
CA TYR A 310 -5.66 -19.61 -5.23
C TYR A 310 -4.18 -19.35 -5.55
N PRO A 311 -3.32 -19.17 -4.53
CA PRO A 311 -1.88 -19.10 -4.74
C PRO A 311 -1.37 -20.31 -5.51
N ASP A 312 -0.42 -20.11 -6.41
CA ASP A 312 0.24 -21.20 -7.11
C ASP A 312 1.19 -21.99 -6.18
N GLU A 313 1.60 -23.19 -6.59
CA GLU A 313 2.43 -24.08 -5.77
C GLU A 313 3.79 -23.46 -5.37
N THR A 314 4.24 -22.42 -6.07
CA THR A 314 5.51 -21.73 -5.79
C THR A 314 5.35 -20.58 -4.81
N SER A 315 4.11 -20.21 -4.47
CA SER A 315 3.81 -19.11 -3.56
C SER A 315 4.46 -19.30 -2.18
N VAL A 316 5.04 -18.22 -1.66
CA VAL A 316 5.56 -18.17 -0.30
C VAL A 316 4.48 -18.46 0.75
N LEU A 317 3.21 -18.23 0.43
CA LEU A 317 2.09 -18.46 1.33
C LEU A 317 1.88 -19.94 1.65
N HIS A 318 2.37 -20.88 0.81
CA HIS A 318 2.42 -22.31 1.16
C HIS A 318 3.50 -22.65 2.18
N ARG A 319 4.38 -21.69 2.51
CA ARG A 319 5.47 -21.84 3.49
C ARG A 319 5.23 -21.04 4.76
N ILE A 320 3.98 -20.65 5.01
CA ILE A 320 3.63 -19.74 6.11
C ILE A 320 4.08 -20.29 7.47
N GLU A 321 4.00 -21.60 7.71
CA GLU A 321 4.49 -22.22 8.94
C GLU A 321 6.00 -22.03 9.13
N LEU A 322 6.74 -22.08 8.02
CA LEU A 322 8.19 -21.88 8.04
C LEU A 322 8.54 -20.38 8.19
N VAL A 323 7.75 -19.51 7.56
CA VAL A 323 7.85 -18.04 7.76
C VAL A 323 7.60 -17.71 9.23
N ASP A 324 6.50 -18.17 9.81
CA ASP A 324 6.18 -17.91 11.21
C ASP A 324 7.26 -18.46 12.14
N LYS A 325 7.74 -19.67 11.87
CA LYS A 325 8.82 -20.27 12.65
C LYS A 325 10.09 -19.44 12.68
N CYS A 326 10.51 -18.87 11.54
CA CYS A 326 11.77 -18.14 11.44
C CYS A 326 11.62 -16.64 11.78
N PHE A 327 10.47 -16.02 11.50
CA PHE A 327 10.27 -14.58 11.70
C PHE A 327 9.55 -14.21 13.00
N SER A 328 9.18 -15.18 13.84
CA SER A 328 8.55 -14.94 15.15
C SER A 328 9.55 -14.49 16.23
N HIS A 329 10.83 -14.48 15.95
CA HIS A 329 11.89 -14.10 16.90
C HIS A 329 11.94 -12.58 17.10
N ASP A 330 12.44 -12.16 18.26
CA ASP A 330 12.40 -10.75 18.69
C ASP A 330 13.37 -9.85 17.92
N THR A 331 14.50 -10.38 17.46
CA THR A 331 15.56 -9.62 16.80
C THR A 331 15.85 -10.13 15.40
N VAL A 332 16.46 -9.28 14.57
CA VAL A 332 16.90 -9.66 13.22
C VAL A 332 17.99 -10.72 13.28
N GLU A 333 18.87 -10.66 14.28
CA GLU A 333 19.91 -11.68 14.52
C GLU A 333 19.28 -13.06 14.74
N GLU A 334 18.30 -13.16 15.64
CA GLU A 334 17.61 -14.41 15.91
C GLU A 334 16.82 -14.94 14.70
N ILE A 335 16.24 -14.06 13.87
CA ILE A 335 15.60 -14.43 12.60
C ILE A 335 16.64 -15.05 11.65
N ILE A 336 17.84 -14.45 11.55
CA ILE A 336 18.93 -14.96 10.73
C ILE A 336 19.39 -16.32 11.26
N ASP A 337 19.62 -16.46 12.57
CA ASP A 337 20.03 -17.72 13.21
C ASP A 337 18.99 -18.84 13.00
N ALA A 338 17.70 -18.50 13.10
CA ALA A 338 16.63 -19.46 12.85
C ALA A 338 16.60 -19.94 11.38
N LEU A 339 16.81 -19.04 10.42
CA LEU A 339 16.92 -19.38 9.00
C LEU A 339 18.16 -20.22 8.71
N GLU A 340 19.32 -19.93 9.34
CA GLU A 340 20.55 -20.73 9.23
C GLU A 340 20.35 -22.13 9.79
N CYS A 341 19.73 -22.24 10.96
CA CYS A 341 19.39 -23.52 11.58
C CYS A 341 18.48 -24.37 10.69
N GLU A 342 17.42 -23.77 10.14
CA GLU A 342 16.51 -24.49 9.24
C GLU A 342 17.18 -24.88 7.92
N ALA A 343 17.96 -23.98 7.32
CA ALA A 343 18.71 -24.29 6.11
C ALA A 343 19.69 -25.46 6.33
N GLY A 344 20.40 -25.46 7.45
CA GLY A 344 21.32 -26.55 7.82
C GLY A 344 20.63 -27.88 8.11
N ARG A 345 19.43 -27.85 8.74
CA ARG A 345 18.67 -29.05 9.11
C ARG A 345 17.93 -29.69 7.93
N THR A 346 17.34 -28.90 7.05
CA THR A 346 16.42 -29.36 6.00
C THR A 346 17.02 -29.26 4.60
N ASN A 347 18.12 -28.53 4.43
CA ASN A 347 18.67 -28.13 3.13
C ASN A 347 17.62 -27.44 2.22
N ASP A 348 16.69 -26.67 2.82
CA ASP A 348 15.62 -25.99 2.11
C ASP A 348 16.18 -24.80 1.32
N ALA A 349 15.94 -24.81 0.03
CA ALA A 349 16.43 -23.76 -0.88
C ALA A 349 15.80 -22.39 -0.60
N TRP A 350 14.58 -22.35 -0.09
CA TRP A 350 13.91 -21.11 0.27
C TRP A 350 14.58 -20.46 1.50
N CYS A 351 14.91 -21.21 2.54
CA CYS A 351 15.66 -20.70 3.69
C CYS A 351 16.99 -20.11 3.24
N THR A 352 17.73 -20.83 2.40
CA THR A 352 19.04 -20.38 1.87
C THR A 352 18.90 -19.10 1.05
N SER A 353 17.88 -18.99 0.19
CA SER A 353 17.66 -17.80 -0.63
C SER A 353 17.19 -16.61 0.19
N THR A 354 16.33 -16.83 1.20
CA THR A 354 15.85 -15.80 2.12
C THR A 354 17.00 -15.26 2.96
N LEU A 355 17.83 -16.14 3.52
CA LEU A 355 19.03 -15.76 4.26
C LEU A 355 20.00 -14.92 3.42
N LYS A 356 20.22 -15.31 2.17
CA LYS A 356 21.04 -14.53 1.24
C LYS A 356 20.49 -13.11 1.04
N ARG A 357 19.19 -12.98 0.83
CA ARG A 357 18.53 -11.67 0.69
C ARG A 357 18.74 -10.80 1.93
N LEU A 358 18.50 -11.34 3.14
CA LEU A 358 18.70 -10.57 4.38
C LEU A 358 20.13 -10.11 4.57
N LYS A 359 21.12 -10.87 4.09
CA LYS A 359 22.55 -10.51 4.14
C LYS A 359 22.98 -9.49 3.08
N GLU A 360 22.18 -9.27 2.02
CA GLU A 360 22.47 -8.33 0.93
C GLU A 360 21.88 -6.94 1.12
N VAL A 361 20.94 -6.78 2.04
CA VAL A 361 20.24 -5.50 2.29
C VAL A 361 20.91 -4.74 3.44
N SER A 362 20.51 -3.46 3.64
CA SER A 362 21.06 -2.64 4.72
C SER A 362 20.75 -3.24 6.09
N PRO A 363 21.77 -3.52 6.92
CA PRO A 363 21.59 -4.05 8.27
C PRO A 363 20.77 -3.13 9.18
N LEU A 364 20.98 -1.82 9.07
CA LEU A 364 20.22 -0.82 9.83
C LEU A 364 18.75 -0.81 9.38
N SER A 365 18.51 -0.84 8.08
CA SER A 365 17.14 -0.89 7.53
C SER A 365 16.36 -2.11 7.99
N LEU A 366 17.01 -3.28 8.15
CA LEU A 366 16.35 -4.48 8.67
C LEU A 366 15.82 -4.25 10.09
N LYS A 367 16.65 -3.74 11.01
CA LYS A 367 16.24 -3.51 12.41
C LYS A 367 15.16 -2.43 12.51
N VAL A 368 15.31 -1.35 11.76
CA VAL A 368 14.34 -0.26 11.68
C VAL A 368 12.99 -0.77 11.11
N ALA A 369 13.02 -1.54 10.02
CA ALA A 369 11.83 -2.10 9.41
C ALA A 369 11.11 -3.08 10.36
N LEU A 370 11.83 -4.01 11.00
CA LEU A 370 11.24 -4.97 11.94
C LEU A 370 10.49 -4.25 13.06
N ARG A 371 11.13 -3.27 13.71
CA ARG A 371 10.51 -2.49 14.77
C ARG A 371 9.31 -1.69 14.25
N SER A 372 9.42 -1.07 13.08
CA SER A 372 8.33 -0.29 12.49
C SER A 372 7.07 -1.11 12.25
N ILE A 373 7.19 -2.30 11.65
CA ILE A 373 6.04 -3.19 11.43
C ILE A 373 5.42 -3.63 12.75
N ARG A 374 6.23 -3.97 13.75
CA ARG A 374 5.74 -4.41 15.07
C ARG A 374 5.00 -3.32 15.84
N GLU A 375 5.52 -2.11 15.85
CA GLU A 375 4.83 -0.96 16.46
C GLU A 375 3.54 -0.61 15.71
N GLY A 376 3.53 -0.75 14.39
CA GLY A 376 2.36 -0.50 13.54
C GLY A 376 1.13 -1.33 13.92
N ARG A 377 1.30 -2.50 14.54
CA ARG A 377 0.19 -3.36 15.02
C ARG A 377 -0.72 -2.67 16.04
N PHE A 378 -0.21 -1.70 16.74
CA PHE A 378 -0.91 -1.00 17.82
C PHE A 378 -1.24 0.45 17.46
N GLN A 379 -1.10 0.82 16.19
CA GLN A 379 -1.25 2.17 15.71
C GLN A 379 -2.30 2.27 14.60
N THR A 380 -2.95 3.42 14.53
CA THR A 380 -3.83 3.78 13.41
C THR A 380 -3.01 4.23 12.20
N LEU A 381 -3.66 4.33 11.03
CA LEU A 381 -2.98 4.75 9.79
C LEU A 381 -2.29 6.11 9.91
N ASP A 382 -2.95 7.10 10.55
CA ASP A 382 -2.37 8.42 10.80
C ASP A 382 -1.13 8.34 11.69
N GLN A 383 -1.20 7.58 12.79
CA GLN A 383 -0.06 7.38 13.70
C GLN A 383 1.12 6.69 13.00
N CYS A 384 0.84 5.69 12.15
CA CYS A 384 1.85 5.03 11.34
C CYS A 384 2.50 6.02 10.36
N LEU A 385 1.72 6.80 9.61
CA LEU A 385 2.23 7.77 8.63
C LEU A 385 3.04 8.89 9.29
N VAL A 386 2.61 9.39 10.45
CA VAL A 386 3.38 10.40 11.21
C VAL A 386 4.70 9.83 11.68
N ARG A 387 4.72 8.61 12.22
CA ARG A 387 5.97 7.95 12.63
C ARG A 387 6.87 7.68 11.42
N GLU A 388 6.34 7.14 10.33
CA GLU A 388 7.09 6.88 9.11
C GLU A 388 7.66 8.17 8.51
N TYR A 389 6.95 9.32 8.62
CA TYR A 389 7.47 10.62 8.22
C TYR A 389 8.75 10.98 9.00
N ARG A 390 8.72 10.85 10.33
CA ARG A 390 9.90 11.10 11.18
C ARG A 390 11.07 10.19 10.79
N MET A 391 10.78 8.89 10.62
CA MET A 391 11.76 7.89 10.20
C MET A 391 12.35 8.22 8.82
N SER A 392 11.52 8.67 7.88
CA SER A 392 11.95 9.05 6.54
C SER A 392 12.88 10.27 6.57
N LEU A 393 12.59 11.25 7.43
CA LEU A 393 13.48 12.40 7.63
C LEU A 393 14.83 11.96 8.20
N GLN A 394 14.86 11.05 9.17
CA GLN A 394 16.13 10.50 9.69
C GLN A 394 16.93 9.80 8.59
N GLY A 395 16.26 9.02 7.72
CA GLY A 395 16.91 8.32 6.62
C GLY A 395 17.51 9.25 5.55
N VAL A 396 16.93 10.44 5.33
CA VAL A 396 17.42 11.36 4.28
C VAL A 396 18.37 12.45 4.79
N THR A 397 18.39 12.74 6.10
CA THR A 397 19.29 13.77 6.68
C THR A 397 20.72 13.30 6.85
N LYS A 398 21.01 12.01 6.68
CA LYS A 398 22.34 11.38 6.86
C LYS A 398 22.91 11.54 8.28
N GLN A 399 22.07 11.79 9.27
CA GLN A 399 22.54 11.94 10.65
C GLN A 399 22.90 10.61 11.31
N VAL A 400 22.15 9.54 10.95
CA VAL A 400 22.37 8.19 11.49
C VAL A 400 23.21 7.35 10.53
N SER A 401 22.85 7.35 9.25
CA SER A 401 23.48 6.54 8.20
C SER A 401 23.33 7.21 6.83
N ASN A 402 24.22 6.88 5.89
CA ASN A 402 24.12 7.26 4.48
C ASN A 402 23.52 6.14 3.61
N ASP A 403 23.00 5.08 4.22
CA ASP A 403 22.59 3.85 3.52
C ASP A 403 21.54 4.10 2.43
N PHE A 404 20.60 5.03 2.64
CA PHE A 404 19.63 5.38 1.60
C PHE A 404 20.31 5.92 0.33
N CYS A 405 21.22 6.88 0.47
CA CYS A 405 21.93 7.41 -0.70
C CYS A 405 22.84 6.36 -1.34
N GLU A 406 23.52 5.54 -0.53
CA GLU A 406 24.38 4.47 -1.02
C GLU A 406 23.59 3.38 -1.74
N GLY A 407 22.45 2.96 -1.18
CA GLY A 407 21.58 1.98 -1.81
C GLY A 407 20.99 2.47 -3.12
N VAL A 408 20.51 3.71 -3.18
CA VAL A 408 20.00 4.32 -4.42
C VAL A 408 21.12 4.47 -5.45
N ARG A 409 22.33 4.90 -5.04
CA ARG A 409 23.50 4.94 -5.89
C ARG A 409 23.75 3.57 -6.53
N ALA A 410 23.91 2.57 -5.67
CA ALA A 410 24.36 1.24 -6.11
C ALA A 410 23.30 0.49 -6.93
N ARG A 411 22.01 0.63 -6.59
CA ARG A 411 20.92 -0.17 -7.21
C ARG A 411 20.22 0.53 -8.36
N VAL A 412 20.18 1.86 -8.37
CA VAL A 412 19.32 2.62 -9.32
C VAL A 412 20.12 3.54 -10.23
N VAL A 413 21.09 4.28 -9.67
CA VAL A 413 21.84 5.31 -10.42
C VAL A 413 23.03 4.70 -11.15
N GLU A 414 24.02 4.16 -10.43
CA GLU A 414 25.24 3.58 -11.02
C GLU A 414 25.08 2.12 -11.44
N LYS A 415 24.21 1.38 -10.75
CA LYS A 415 23.86 -0.02 -11.02
C LYS A 415 25.04 -0.98 -10.95
N ASP A 416 25.99 -0.70 -10.04
CA ASP A 416 27.09 -1.59 -9.73
C ASP A 416 26.67 -2.77 -8.84
N PHE A 417 25.48 -2.67 -8.21
CA PHE A 417 24.88 -3.66 -7.31
C PHE A 417 25.75 -4.04 -6.13
N ALA A 418 26.67 -3.17 -5.73
CA ALA A 418 27.62 -3.38 -4.64
C ALA A 418 27.54 -2.26 -3.61
N PRO A 419 26.42 -2.13 -2.88
CA PRO A 419 26.26 -1.12 -1.83
C PRO A 419 27.24 -1.38 -0.69
N LYS A 420 27.79 -0.29 -0.13
CA LYS A 420 28.66 -0.30 1.05
C LYS A 420 27.87 0.18 2.24
N TRP A 421 27.21 -0.75 2.93
CA TRP A 421 26.38 -0.44 4.08
C TRP A 421 27.21 0.03 5.28
N ASP A 422 26.67 0.99 6.02
CA ASP A 422 27.27 1.49 7.26
C ASP A 422 26.18 1.66 8.33
N PRO A 423 26.14 0.77 9.33
CA PRO A 423 27.07 -0.36 9.66
C PRO A 423 27.01 -1.53 8.67
N PRO A 424 28.16 -2.25 8.49
CA PRO A 424 28.27 -3.31 7.47
C PRO A 424 27.65 -4.65 7.86
N SER A 425 27.20 -4.83 9.10
CA SER A 425 26.55 -6.06 9.58
C SER A 425 25.55 -5.78 10.69
N VAL A 426 24.61 -6.71 10.90
CA VAL A 426 23.49 -6.55 11.83
C VAL A 426 23.99 -6.37 13.27
N GLU A 427 25.05 -7.11 13.67
CA GLU A 427 25.64 -7.07 15.00
C GLU A 427 26.31 -5.72 15.33
N LYS A 428 26.66 -4.92 14.31
CA LYS A 428 27.23 -3.58 14.46
C LYS A 428 26.19 -2.47 14.53
N VAL A 429 24.94 -2.78 14.29
CA VAL A 429 23.84 -1.82 14.45
C VAL A 429 23.47 -1.73 15.92
N SER A 430 23.76 -0.59 16.56
CA SER A 430 23.39 -0.36 17.96
C SER A 430 21.90 -0.03 18.12
N ASN A 431 21.37 -0.26 19.33
CA ASN A 431 20.00 0.12 19.65
C ASN A 431 19.81 1.65 19.55
N ASP A 432 20.82 2.44 19.94
CA ASP A 432 20.76 3.89 19.85
C ASP A 432 20.56 4.39 18.40
N MET A 433 21.20 3.73 17.43
CA MET A 433 20.99 4.05 16.01
C MET A 433 19.54 3.78 15.59
N VAL A 434 18.95 2.66 16.05
CA VAL A 434 17.54 2.34 15.76
C VAL A 434 16.62 3.32 16.50
N ASP A 435 16.86 3.60 17.78
CA ASP A 435 16.07 4.52 18.60
C ASP A 435 16.01 5.93 17.98
N GLN A 436 17.10 6.37 17.37
CA GLN A 436 17.17 7.68 16.72
C GLN A 436 16.16 7.78 15.56
N TYR A 437 15.89 6.70 14.79
CA TYR A 437 14.87 6.70 13.75
C TYR A 437 13.46 6.93 14.32
N PHE A 438 13.20 6.49 15.55
CA PHE A 438 11.89 6.59 16.21
C PHE A 438 11.77 7.81 17.14
N SER A 439 12.85 8.58 17.25
CA SER A 439 12.85 9.77 18.10
C SER A 439 11.94 10.87 17.53
N PRO A 440 11.30 11.65 18.38
CA PRO A 440 10.56 12.85 17.96
C PRO A 440 11.48 13.80 17.17
N LEU A 441 10.89 14.58 16.27
CA LEU A 441 11.61 15.68 15.62
C LEU A 441 11.97 16.76 16.65
N SER A 442 12.93 17.65 16.30
CA SER A 442 13.26 18.76 17.15
C SER A 442 12.06 19.72 17.31
N GLU A 443 12.04 20.52 18.37
CA GLU A 443 10.97 21.50 18.62
C GLU A 443 10.80 22.54 17.49
N PHE A 444 11.83 22.70 16.64
CA PHE A 444 11.82 23.62 15.50
C PHE A 444 11.42 22.95 14.19
N GLU A 445 11.27 21.64 14.19
CA GLU A 445 10.93 20.87 13.00
C GLU A 445 9.44 20.46 13.06
N PRO A 446 8.58 20.98 12.16
CA PRO A 446 7.17 20.62 12.17
C PRO A 446 6.98 19.13 11.85
N ASP A 447 6.11 18.49 12.62
CA ASP A 447 5.68 17.12 12.36
C ASP A 447 4.71 17.05 11.18
N LEU A 448 4.41 15.86 10.71
CA LEU A 448 3.40 15.67 9.67
C LEU A 448 2.01 15.98 10.23
N GLU A 449 1.38 17.01 9.69
CA GLU A 449 -0.01 17.35 10.01
C GLU A 449 -0.98 16.63 9.07
N LEU A 450 -1.86 15.81 9.64
CA LEU A 450 -2.92 15.10 8.93
C LEU A 450 -4.29 15.59 9.42
N PRO A 451 -5.32 15.68 8.55
CA PRO A 451 -6.63 16.21 8.92
C PRO A 451 -7.48 15.20 9.71
N THR A 452 -6.95 14.69 10.85
CA THR A 452 -7.56 13.64 11.67
C THR A 452 -8.87 14.06 12.33
N GLU A 453 -9.05 15.34 12.67
CA GLU A 453 -10.30 15.86 13.22
C GLU A 453 -11.48 15.82 12.23
N LEU A 454 -11.18 15.85 10.94
CA LEU A 454 -12.17 15.90 9.86
C LEU A 454 -12.39 14.53 9.20
N ARG A 455 -11.46 13.61 9.41
CA ARG A 455 -11.42 12.31 8.73
C ARG A 455 -10.88 11.24 9.67
N GLU A 456 -11.61 10.14 9.83
CA GLU A 456 -11.13 8.94 10.50
C GLU A 456 -10.76 7.89 9.44
N ALA A 457 -9.59 7.28 9.58
CA ALA A 457 -9.19 6.16 8.74
C ALA A 457 -10.11 4.95 8.99
N PHE A 458 -10.33 4.18 7.94
CA PHE A 458 -11.00 2.88 8.09
C PHE A 458 -10.06 1.94 8.85
N THR A 459 -10.48 1.49 10.02
CA THR A 459 -9.78 0.52 10.87
C THR A 459 -10.13 -0.91 10.51
#